data_d4c65202b55f8f9c2d120970dae8a2c9
#
_entry.id   d4c65202b55f8f9c2d120970dae8a2c9
#
_cell.length_a   1.000
_cell.length_b   1.000
_cell.length_c   1.000
_cell.angle_alpha   90.00
_cell.angle_beta   90.00
_cell.angle_gamma   90.00
#
_symmetry.space_group_name_H-M   'P 1'
#
loop_
_entity.id
_entity.type
_entity.pdbx_description
1 polymer ?
#
loop_
_entity_poly.entity_id
_entity_poly.type
_entity_poly.pdbx_seq_one_letter_code
_entity_poly.pdbx_strand_id
1 'polypeptide(L)'
;LNRQEFETALSDLFQMPLRIQEQLPEDAKGAGFDTVGAALNVSSVQMQSYLDAIDAALDQATTLYERPETRTWKLSYRDTQGMMMEYRRSNAFSVEADGVAFLGPDFHSYLNSVLDHFTVPYSARYKVKVACYAIRTEKPIPFTIRMGGPGHAEREEVPKKVLEHVSVHPGDPQVFEFDTHLERGQFFRMYLPTMPVIRFDSPDLWGTQSQYTGPGVLVQWIEVEGPLLEQWPP
;
A
#
# COMPACT_ATOMS: atom_id res chain seq x y z
N LEU A 1 7.58 -4.05 35.47
CA LEU A 1 7.42 -4.09 34.01
C LEU A 1 8.65 -3.47 33.36
N ASN A 2 9.16 -4.10 32.32
CA ASN A 2 10.13 -3.47 31.43
C ASN A 2 9.40 -2.50 30.47
N ARG A 3 10.15 -1.68 29.74
CA ARG A 3 9.56 -0.66 28.86
C ARG A 3 8.69 -1.24 27.74
N GLN A 4 9.01 -2.43 27.25
CA GLN A 4 8.20 -3.14 26.24
C GLN A 4 6.89 -3.65 26.83
N GLU A 5 6.96 -4.26 28.01
CA GLU A 5 5.77 -4.72 28.73
C GLU A 5 4.85 -3.56 29.09
N PHE A 6 5.43 -2.40 29.45
CA PHE A 6 4.68 -1.19 29.76
C PHE A 6 3.94 -0.64 28.55
N GLU A 7 4.61 -0.52 27.40
CA GLU A 7 3.98 -0.11 26.15
C GLU A 7 2.86 -1.07 25.72
N THR A 8 3.12 -2.37 25.82
CA THR A 8 2.11 -3.40 25.50
C THR A 8 0.90 -3.28 26.41
N ALA A 9 1.12 -3.14 27.72
CA ALA A 9 0.03 -3.01 28.69
C ALA A 9 -0.84 -1.76 28.44
N LEU A 10 -0.23 -0.61 28.10
CA LEU A 10 -0.98 0.59 27.77
C LEU A 10 -1.68 0.47 26.41
N SER A 11 -1.04 -0.17 25.43
CA SER A 11 -1.66 -0.42 24.12
C SER A 11 -2.89 -1.32 24.26
N ASP A 12 -2.82 -2.35 25.10
CA ASP A 12 -3.95 -3.22 25.40
C ASP A 12 -5.06 -2.49 26.18
N LEU A 13 -4.68 -1.62 27.13
CA LEU A 13 -5.63 -0.84 27.92
C LEU A 13 -6.42 0.14 27.05
N PHE A 14 -5.74 0.84 26.15
CA PHE A 14 -6.35 1.82 25.25
C PHE A 14 -6.90 1.19 23.96
N GLN A 15 -6.67 -0.11 23.75
CA GLN A 15 -7.02 -0.85 22.52
C GLN A 15 -6.51 -0.18 21.25
N MET A 16 -5.34 0.44 21.33
CA MET A 16 -4.69 1.11 20.21
C MET A 16 -3.16 0.92 20.27
N PRO A 17 -2.49 0.85 19.12
CA PRO A 17 -1.03 0.74 19.10
C PRO A 17 -0.40 2.05 19.55
N LEU A 18 0.30 2.01 20.67
CA LEU A 18 1.09 3.12 21.20
C LEU A 18 2.56 2.95 20.82
N ARG A 19 3.29 4.07 20.72
CA ARG A 19 4.74 4.09 20.51
C ARG A 19 5.36 5.01 21.54
N ILE A 20 5.60 4.48 22.74
CA ILE A 20 6.12 5.23 23.89
C ILE A 20 7.45 4.66 24.40
N GLN A 21 7.93 3.54 23.86
CA GLN A 21 9.17 2.90 24.31
C GLN A 21 10.39 3.83 24.30
N GLU A 22 10.48 4.70 23.28
CA GLU A 22 11.59 5.65 23.13
C GLU A 22 11.58 6.76 24.18
N GLN A 23 10.44 7.00 24.83
CA GLN A 23 10.26 8.00 25.89
C GLN A 23 10.60 7.43 27.27
N LEU A 24 10.70 6.11 27.39
CA LEU A 24 11.01 5.43 28.63
C LEU A 24 12.52 5.21 28.78
N PRO A 25 13.04 5.32 30.01
CA PRO A 25 14.44 5.03 30.28
C PRO A 25 14.77 3.59 29.97
N GLU A 26 16.03 3.33 29.61
CA GLU A 26 16.48 1.97 29.39
C GLU A 26 16.33 1.10 30.65
N ASP A 27 15.88 -0.14 30.43
CA ASP A 27 15.71 -1.11 31.49
C ASP A 27 17.07 -1.54 32.05
N ALA A 28 17.18 -1.59 33.37
CA ALA A 28 18.37 -2.15 34.02
C ALA A 28 18.42 -3.66 33.79
N LYS A 29 19.55 -4.15 33.31
CA LYS A 29 19.74 -5.58 33.05
C LYS A 29 20.32 -6.28 34.27
N GLY A 30 19.61 -7.26 34.81
CA GLY A 30 20.11 -8.18 35.84
C GLY A 30 20.51 -9.52 35.20
N ALA A 31 21.72 -10.02 35.48
CA ALA A 31 22.24 -11.28 34.93
C ALA A 31 22.14 -11.39 33.40
N GLY A 32 22.18 -10.26 32.68
CA GLY A 32 22.05 -10.20 31.23
C GLY A 32 20.63 -10.13 30.67
N PHE A 33 19.62 -10.13 31.52
CA PHE A 33 18.22 -10.06 31.15
C PHE A 33 17.53 -8.81 31.72
N ASP A 34 16.61 -8.22 30.95
CA ASP A 34 15.82 -7.03 31.32
C ASP A 34 14.54 -7.37 32.08
N THR A 35 14.20 -8.65 32.20
CA THR A 35 12.99 -9.14 32.87
C THR A 35 13.19 -9.57 34.32
N VAL A 36 14.41 -9.43 34.86
CA VAL A 36 14.69 -9.79 36.26
C VAL A 36 14.17 -8.72 37.20
N GLY A 37 13.05 -8.95 37.88
CA GLY A 37 12.38 -7.97 38.74
C GLY A 37 13.27 -7.33 39.83
N ALA A 38 14.29 -8.06 40.34
CA ALA A 38 15.25 -7.53 41.31
C ALA A 38 16.16 -6.43 40.73
N ALA A 39 16.30 -6.36 39.39
CA ALA A 39 17.08 -5.34 38.68
C ALA A 39 16.23 -4.12 38.26
N LEU A 40 14.91 -4.23 38.31
CA LEU A 40 13.97 -3.18 37.94
C LEU A 40 13.67 -2.25 39.14
N ASN A 41 14.68 -1.51 39.58
CA ASN A 41 14.50 -0.48 40.58
C ASN A 41 14.02 0.81 39.91
N VAL A 42 12.98 1.43 40.45
CA VAL A 42 12.43 2.67 39.94
C VAL A 42 12.94 3.83 40.78
N SER A 43 13.71 4.71 40.19
CA SER A 43 14.11 6.03 40.78
C SER A 43 13.00 7.06 40.59
N SER A 44 13.08 8.19 41.34
CA SER A 44 12.14 9.28 41.15
C SER A 44 12.16 9.85 39.70
N VAL A 45 13.33 9.89 39.08
CA VAL A 45 13.49 10.30 37.69
C VAL A 45 12.81 9.34 36.71
N GLN A 46 12.99 8.04 36.95
CA GLN A 46 12.31 7.03 36.15
C GLN A 46 10.79 7.08 36.34
N MET A 47 10.32 7.29 37.58
CA MET A 47 8.89 7.45 37.83
C MET A 47 8.31 8.63 37.06
N GLN A 48 9.02 9.76 37.00
CA GLN A 48 8.59 10.91 36.21
C GLN A 48 8.50 10.56 34.71
N SER A 49 9.50 9.86 34.16
CA SER A 49 9.46 9.43 32.76
C SER A 49 8.29 8.48 32.46
N TYR A 50 7.91 7.61 33.40
CA TYR A 50 6.71 6.77 33.24
C TYR A 50 5.42 7.62 33.24
N LEU A 51 5.33 8.64 34.11
CA LEU A 51 4.18 9.55 34.15
C LEU A 51 4.08 10.35 32.85
N ASP A 52 5.21 10.89 32.36
CA ASP A 52 5.26 11.62 31.10
C ASP A 52 4.85 10.74 29.92
N ALA A 53 5.25 9.45 29.92
CA ALA A 53 4.84 8.49 28.91
C ALA A 53 3.34 8.14 28.98
N ILE A 54 2.77 8.09 30.19
CA ILE A 54 1.32 7.93 30.39
C ILE A 54 0.57 9.14 29.87
N ASP A 55 1.04 10.36 30.18
CA ASP A 55 0.42 11.58 29.68
C ASP A 55 0.46 11.64 28.14
N ALA A 56 1.58 11.27 27.54
CA ALA A 56 1.70 11.17 26.07
C ALA A 56 0.76 10.11 25.47
N ALA A 57 0.59 8.97 26.16
CA ALA A 57 -0.35 7.93 25.74
C ALA A 57 -1.81 8.41 25.86
N LEU A 58 -2.14 9.13 26.93
CA LEU A 58 -3.46 9.75 27.12
C LEU A 58 -3.74 10.81 26.07
N ASP A 59 -2.76 11.64 25.74
CA ASP A 59 -2.86 12.64 24.69
C ASP A 59 -3.14 11.96 23.33
N GLN A 60 -2.44 10.87 23.02
CA GLN A 60 -2.69 10.10 21.82
C GLN A 60 -4.10 9.48 21.81
N ALA A 61 -4.53 8.92 22.94
CA ALA A 61 -5.82 8.26 23.08
C ALA A 61 -7.01 9.24 23.11
N THR A 62 -6.79 10.45 23.64
CA THR A 62 -7.84 11.48 23.81
C THR A 62 -7.83 12.52 22.69
N THR A 63 -6.83 12.52 21.81
CA THR A 63 -6.82 13.42 20.66
C THR A 63 -8.03 13.08 19.79
N LEU A 64 -9.03 13.94 19.83
CA LEU A 64 -10.25 13.85 19.01
C LEU A 64 -9.86 14.21 17.56
N TYR A 65 -9.34 13.24 16.82
CA TYR A 65 -9.26 13.40 15.37
C TYR A 65 -10.68 13.48 14.83
N GLU A 66 -10.94 14.47 14.00
CA GLU A 66 -12.18 14.51 13.26
C GLU A 66 -12.35 13.21 12.49
N ARG A 67 -13.55 12.63 12.56
CA ARG A 67 -13.87 11.42 11.79
C ARG A 67 -13.60 11.70 10.31
N PRO A 68 -12.73 10.93 9.65
CA PRO A 68 -12.49 11.13 8.23
C PRO A 68 -13.78 10.94 7.44
N GLU A 69 -14.04 11.87 6.54
CA GLU A 69 -15.17 11.75 5.62
C GLU A 69 -14.93 10.63 4.62
N THR A 70 -15.95 9.85 4.35
CA THR A 70 -15.95 8.92 3.22
C THR A 70 -15.91 9.72 1.92
N ARG A 71 -14.95 9.43 1.08
CA ARG A 71 -14.74 10.07 -0.22
C ARG A 71 -14.66 9.03 -1.32
N THR A 72 -14.98 9.46 -2.53
CA THR A 72 -14.81 8.66 -3.73
C THR A 72 -13.76 9.30 -4.61
N TRP A 73 -12.71 8.53 -4.96
CA TRP A 73 -11.68 8.92 -5.91
C TRP A 73 -11.89 8.14 -7.20
N LYS A 74 -11.90 8.84 -8.31
CA LYS A 74 -11.85 8.23 -9.64
C LYS A 74 -10.46 8.48 -10.23
N LEU A 75 -9.71 7.42 -10.43
CA LEU A 75 -8.30 7.44 -10.75
C LEU A 75 -8.07 6.90 -12.16
N SER A 76 -7.14 7.49 -12.87
CA SER A 76 -6.69 7.00 -14.17
C SER A 76 -5.18 6.93 -14.24
N TYR A 77 -4.64 5.85 -14.78
CA TYR A 77 -3.21 5.76 -15.07
C TYR A 77 -2.74 6.80 -16.08
N ARG A 78 -3.64 7.39 -16.87
CA ARG A 78 -3.31 8.47 -17.81
C ARG A 78 -2.87 9.75 -17.10
N ASP A 79 -3.32 9.95 -15.86
CA ASP A 79 -3.03 11.15 -15.07
C ASP A 79 -1.71 11.03 -14.29
N THR A 80 -1.05 9.87 -14.38
CA THR A 80 0.19 9.56 -13.66
C THR A 80 1.38 10.15 -14.39
N GLN A 81 2.04 11.15 -13.79
CA GLN A 81 3.16 11.87 -14.42
C GLN A 81 4.42 11.01 -14.55
N GLY A 82 4.75 10.24 -13.51
CA GLY A 82 5.89 9.33 -13.51
C GLY A 82 5.80 8.28 -14.61
N MET A 83 4.65 7.67 -14.80
CA MET A 83 4.40 6.71 -15.87
C MET A 83 4.59 7.32 -17.26
N MET A 84 4.25 8.57 -17.47
CA MET A 84 4.41 9.22 -18.79
C MET A 84 5.86 9.29 -19.25
N MET A 85 6.82 9.40 -18.35
CA MET A 85 8.25 9.30 -18.69
C MET A 85 8.67 7.88 -19.02
N GLU A 86 8.10 6.91 -18.35
CA GLU A 86 8.40 5.48 -18.51
C GLU A 86 7.76 4.88 -19.78
N TYR A 87 6.60 5.36 -20.20
CA TYR A 87 5.95 4.96 -21.46
C TYR A 87 6.85 5.14 -22.68
N ARG A 88 7.68 6.18 -22.67
CA ARG A 88 8.62 6.47 -23.73
C ARG A 88 9.83 5.53 -23.73
N ARG A 89 10.02 4.76 -22.66
CA ARG A 89 11.20 3.94 -22.45
C ARG A 89 10.91 2.45 -22.34
N SER A 90 9.67 2.05 -22.10
CA SER A 90 9.33 0.65 -21.85
C SER A 90 8.22 0.16 -22.78
N ASN A 91 8.36 -1.08 -23.22
CA ASN A 91 7.33 -1.78 -24.00
C ASN A 91 6.24 -2.41 -23.11
N ALA A 92 6.25 -2.14 -21.80
CA ALA A 92 5.33 -2.73 -20.84
C ALA A 92 3.95 -2.06 -20.82
N PHE A 93 3.86 -0.82 -21.36
CA PHE A 93 2.65 -0.02 -21.33
C PHE A 93 2.36 0.63 -22.68
N SER A 94 1.08 0.88 -22.95
CA SER A 94 0.62 1.69 -24.07
C SER A 94 -0.49 2.61 -23.61
N VAL A 95 -0.39 3.91 -23.97
CA VAL A 95 -1.48 4.86 -23.72
C VAL A 95 -2.46 4.76 -24.85
N GLU A 96 -3.66 4.31 -24.55
CA GLU A 96 -4.76 4.19 -25.49
C GLU A 96 -5.76 5.35 -25.31
N ALA A 97 -6.74 5.46 -26.19
CA ALA A 97 -7.71 6.56 -26.17
C ALA A 97 -8.50 6.65 -24.87
N ASP A 98 -8.84 5.53 -24.27
CA ASP A 98 -9.73 5.41 -23.09
C ASP A 98 -9.06 4.83 -21.85
N GLY A 99 -7.74 4.61 -21.87
CA GLY A 99 -7.03 4.09 -20.70
C GLY A 99 -5.55 3.84 -20.93
N VAL A 100 -4.99 2.98 -20.12
CA VAL A 100 -3.61 2.52 -20.22
C VAL A 100 -3.59 1.00 -20.31
N ALA A 101 -2.97 0.49 -21.36
CA ALA A 101 -2.78 -0.94 -21.56
C ALA A 101 -1.50 -1.42 -20.88
N PHE A 102 -1.63 -2.44 -20.06
CA PHE A 102 -0.55 -3.21 -19.48
C PHE A 102 -0.20 -4.36 -20.42
N LEU A 103 1.03 -4.39 -20.92
CA LEU A 103 1.47 -5.29 -21.99
C LEU A 103 2.47 -6.36 -21.52
N GLY A 104 2.83 -6.37 -20.25
CA GLY A 104 3.77 -7.32 -19.70
C GLY A 104 3.67 -7.45 -18.19
N PRO A 105 4.33 -8.43 -17.58
CA PRO A 105 4.44 -8.52 -16.13
C PRO A 105 5.17 -7.28 -15.59
N ASP A 106 4.83 -6.89 -14.38
CA ASP A 106 5.58 -5.90 -13.61
C ASP A 106 6.96 -6.48 -13.28
N PHE A 107 7.82 -6.52 -14.28
CA PHE A 107 9.08 -7.24 -14.20
C PHE A 107 10.15 -6.46 -13.44
N HIS A 108 10.08 -5.16 -13.49
CA HIS A 108 10.91 -4.31 -12.67
C HIS A 108 10.02 -3.52 -11.74
N SER A 109 10.14 -3.77 -10.47
CA SER A 109 9.52 -3.01 -9.39
C SER A 109 9.80 -1.50 -9.46
N TYR A 110 10.70 -1.11 -10.34
CA TYR A 110 11.05 0.28 -10.62
C TYR A 110 10.09 1.00 -11.55
N LEU A 111 9.31 0.25 -12.34
CA LEU A 111 8.57 0.80 -13.45
C LEU A 111 7.08 0.50 -13.33
N ASN A 112 6.43 0.82 -12.26
CA ASN A 112 5.41 1.84 -12.33
C ASN A 112 4.05 1.44 -12.89
N SER A 113 3.55 0.31 -12.49
CA SER A 113 2.11 0.20 -12.38
C SER A 113 1.56 1.02 -11.19
N VAL A 114 2.32 2.02 -10.73
CA VAL A 114 1.99 2.86 -9.58
C VAL A 114 1.13 4.03 -10.01
N LEU A 115 -0.01 4.20 -9.35
CA LEU A 115 -0.74 5.46 -9.38
C LEU A 115 -0.09 6.42 -8.38
N ASP A 116 0.83 7.25 -8.85
CA ASP A 116 1.64 8.15 -8.03
C ASP A 116 0.86 9.34 -7.43
N HIS A 117 -0.32 9.60 -7.95
CA HIS A 117 -1.22 10.66 -7.49
C HIS A 117 -2.28 10.19 -6.48
N PHE A 118 -2.23 8.92 -6.06
CA PHE A 118 -3.12 8.38 -5.04
C PHE A 118 -2.37 7.45 -4.09
N THR A 119 -2.53 7.74 -2.81
CA THR A 119 -2.15 6.85 -1.72
C THR A 119 -3.30 6.74 -0.73
N VAL A 120 -3.47 5.56 -0.15
CA VAL A 120 -4.49 5.33 0.88
C VAL A 120 -4.26 6.28 2.06
N PRO A 121 -5.21 7.16 2.39
CA PRO A 121 -5.00 8.19 3.42
C PRO A 121 -5.12 7.65 4.84
N TYR A 122 -5.92 6.63 5.07
CA TYR A 122 -6.19 6.03 6.38
C TYR A 122 -6.28 4.52 6.28
N SER A 123 -5.77 3.80 7.27
CA SER A 123 -5.98 2.34 7.38
C SER A 123 -7.44 2.06 7.71
N ALA A 124 -8.19 1.48 6.79
CA ALA A 124 -9.62 1.24 6.92
C ALA A 124 -10.15 0.29 5.84
N ARG A 125 -11.44 -0.02 5.89
CA ARG A 125 -12.13 -0.68 4.79
C ARG A 125 -12.40 0.30 3.66
N TYR A 126 -12.26 -0.19 2.44
CA TYR A 126 -12.53 0.54 1.21
C TYR A 126 -13.29 -0.36 0.23
N LYS A 127 -14.15 0.26 -0.56
CA LYS A 127 -14.73 -0.34 -1.74
C LYS A 127 -13.91 0.07 -2.95
N VAL A 128 -13.48 -0.89 -3.74
CA VAL A 128 -12.64 -0.68 -4.92
C VAL A 128 -13.33 -1.23 -6.15
N LYS A 129 -13.36 -0.43 -7.22
CA LYS A 129 -13.82 -0.87 -8.54
C LYS A 129 -12.73 -0.62 -9.56
N VAL A 130 -12.50 -1.60 -10.44
CA VAL A 130 -11.53 -1.51 -11.53
C VAL A 130 -12.24 -1.81 -12.83
N ALA A 131 -12.27 -0.85 -13.75
CA ALA A 131 -12.78 -1.04 -15.09
C ALA A 131 -11.64 -1.38 -16.04
N CYS A 132 -11.71 -2.55 -16.64
CA CYS A 132 -10.69 -3.01 -17.58
C CYS A 132 -11.25 -4.02 -18.60
N TYR A 133 -10.50 -4.23 -19.67
CA TYR A 133 -10.78 -5.25 -20.67
C TYR A 133 -9.50 -5.72 -21.36
N ALA A 134 -9.52 -6.93 -21.90
CA ALA A 134 -8.39 -7.46 -22.63
C ALA A 134 -8.36 -6.89 -24.05
N ILE A 135 -7.18 -6.56 -24.52
CA ILE A 135 -6.95 -6.03 -25.88
C ILE A 135 -6.06 -6.96 -26.68
N ARG A 136 -6.22 -6.92 -28.01
CA ARG A 136 -5.38 -7.65 -28.98
C ARG A 136 -5.35 -9.17 -28.71
N THR A 137 -6.47 -9.71 -28.24
CA THR A 137 -6.64 -11.14 -27.93
C THR A 137 -8.10 -11.55 -28.10
N GLU A 138 -8.31 -12.83 -28.38
CA GLU A 138 -9.63 -13.47 -28.31
C GLU A 138 -9.82 -14.27 -27.02
N LYS A 139 -8.77 -14.39 -26.21
CA LYS A 139 -8.78 -15.18 -24.98
C LYS A 139 -8.73 -14.27 -23.76
N PRO A 140 -9.34 -14.69 -22.65
CA PRO A 140 -9.21 -13.99 -21.39
C PRO A 140 -7.75 -13.94 -20.91
N ILE A 141 -7.39 -12.86 -20.24
CA ILE A 141 -6.05 -12.66 -19.66
C ILE A 141 -6.16 -12.66 -18.13
N PRO A 142 -5.40 -13.51 -17.43
CA PRO A 142 -5.27 -13.42 -15.99
C PRO A 142 -4.63 -12.09 -15.60
N PHE A 143 -5.27 -11.38 -14.66
CA PHE A 143 -4.85 -10.07 -14.19
C PHE A 143 -4.91 -10.01 -12.68
N THR A 144 -3.89 -9.46 -12.05
CA THR A 144 -3.80 -9.36 -10.60
C THR A 144 -3.82 -7.91 -10.17
N ILE A 145 -4.80 -7.56 -9.34
CA ILE A 145 -4.92 -6.27 -8.69
C ILE A 145 -4.28 -6.40 -7.31
N ARG A 146 -3.29 -5.57 -7.03
CA ARG A 146 -2.55 -5.62 -5.76
C ARG A 146 -2.23 -4.22 -5.23
N MET A 147 -1.91 -4.15 -3.94
CA MET A 147 -1.40 -2.97 -3.27
C MET A 147 0.08 -3.14 -2.94
N GLY A 148 0.80 -2.03 -2.96
CA GLY A 148 2.20 -1.96 -2.55
C GLY A 148 2.47 -0.73 -1.70
N GLY A 149 3.61 -0.69 -1.01
CA GLY A 149 4.05 0.47 -0.24
C GLY A 149 4.87 1.47 -1.06
N PRO A 150 5.10 2.67 -0.51
CA PRO A 150 5.87 3.70 -1.17
C PRO A 150 7.35 3.30 -1.31
N GLY A 151 7.88 3.49 -2.49
CA GLY A 151 9.30 3.33 -2.79
C GLY A 151 9.59 2.47 -4.00
N HIS A 152 10.67 2.80 -4.69
CA HIS A 152 11.17 2.06 -5.86
C HIS A 152 11.82 0.73 -5.49
N ALA A 153 12.24 0.58 -4.25
CA ALA A 153 12.75 -0.67 -3.74
C ALA A 153 11.57 -1.48 -3.17
N GLU A 154 11.60 -2.76 -3.41
CA GLU A 154 10.84 -3.74 -2.64
C GLU A 154 11.32 -3.74 -1.18
N ARG A 155 11.18 -2.61 -0.50
CA ARG A 155 11.41 -2.57 0.94
C ARG A 155 10.31 -3.38 1.59
N GLU A 156 10.70 -4.33 2.39
CA GLU A 156 9.83 -5.29 3.09
C GLU A 156 8.84 -4.63 4.07
N GLU A 157 8.99 -3.33 4.31
CA GLU A 157 8.31 -2.59 5.37
C GLU A 157 6.82 -2.32 5.14
N VAL A 158 6.35 -2.43 3.89
CA VAL A 158 4.91 -2.31 3.62
C VAL A 158 4.41 -3.59 2.98
N PRO A 159 3.48 -4.31 3.63
CA PRO A 159 2.99 -5.58 3.13
C PRO A 159 2.40 -5.44 1.72
N LYS A 160 2.91 -6.22 0.79
CA LYS A 160 2.26 -6.40 -0.51
C LYS A 160 0.98 -7.19 -0.28
N LYS A 161 -0.14 -6.65 -0.72
CA LYS A 161 -1.43 -7.31 -0.61
C LYS A 161 -2.00 -7.56 -1.99
N VAL A 162 -2.26 -8.82 -2.32
CA VAL A 162 -3.10 -9.16 -3.46
C VAL A 162 -4.54 -8.86 -3.06
N LEU A 163 -5.21 -8.03 -3.83
CA LEU A 163 -6.61 -7.71 -3.63
C LEU A 163 -7.47 -8.73 -4.34
N GLU A 164 -7.19 -8.98 -5.63
CA GLU A 164 -7.98 -9.88 -6.43
C GLU A 164 -7.16 -10.46 -7.61
N HIS A 165 -7.50 -11.68 -8.00
CA HIS A 165 -7.09 -12.31 -9.25
C HIS A 165 -8.31 -12.45 -10.15
N VAL A 166 -8.30 -11.75 -11.27
CA VAL A 166 -9.43 -11.72 -12.20
C VAL A 166 -9.05 -12.28 -13.56
N SER A 167 -10.03 -12.78 -14.29
CA SER A 167 -9.89 -13.18 -15.69
C SER A 167 -10.56 -12.11 -16.55
N VAL A 168 -9.76 -11.29 -17.22
CA VAL A 168 -10.23 -10.15 -18.00
C VAL A 168 -10.51 -10.61 -19.44
N HIS A 169 -11.74 -10.43 -19.88
CA HIS A 169 -12.18 -10.84 -21.22
C HIS A 169 -11.99 -9.70 -22.24
N PRO A 170 -11.82 -10.05 -23.54
CA PRO A 170 -11.87 -9.06 -24.61
C PRO A 170 -13.30 -8.56 -24.84
N GLY A 171 -13.42 -7.41 -25.50
CA GLY A 171 -14.70 -6.80 -25.84
C GLY A 171 -15.04 -5.62 -24.95
N ASP A 172 -16.25 -5.61 -24.38
CA ASP A 172 -16.71 -4.52 -23.54
C ASP A 172 -15.97 -4.48 -22.20
N PRO A 173 -15.74 -3.26 -21.63
CA PRO A 173 -15.12 -3.09 -20.33
C PRO A 173 -15.89 -3.83 -19.23
N GLN A 174 -15.17 -4.56 -18.42
CA GLN A 174 -15.66 -5.25 -17.23
C GLN A 174 -15.32 -4.44 -15.99
N VAL A 175 -16.25 -4.36 -15.05
CA VAL A 175 -16.02 -3.72 -13.75
C VAL A 175 -15.91 -4.79 -12.69
N PHE A 176 -14.74 -4.89 -12.08
CA PHE A 176 -14.49 -5.75 -10.92
C PHE A 176 -14.64 -4.92 -9.66
N GLU A 177 -15.51 -5.37 -8.75
CA GLU A 177 -15.79 -4.69 -7.48
C GLU A 177 -15.46 -5.60 -6.31
N PHE A 178 -14.78 -5.06 -5.29
CA PHE A 178 -14.46 -5.78 -4.07
C PHE A 178 -14.29 -4.83 -2.88
N ASP A 179 -14.63 -5.34 -1.69
CA ASP A 179 -14.40 -4.68 -0.42
C ASP A 179 -13.14 -5.22 0.23
N THR A 180 -12.29 -4.33 0.73
CA THR A 180 -11.01 -4.76 1.32
C THR A 180 -10.53 -3.76 2.37
N HIS A 181 -9.75 -4.25 3.34
CA HIS A 181 -9.00 -3.38 4.24
C HIS A 181 -7.71 -2.94 3.54
N LEU A 182 -7.47 -1.63 3.49
CA LEU A 182 -6.25 -1.03 2.95
C LEU A 182 -5.50 -0.31 4.07
N GLU A 183 -4.17 -0.33 3.99
CA GLU A 183 -3.29 0.34 4.94
C GLU A 183 -2.87 1.72 4.44
N ARG A 184 -2.73 2.67 5.34
CA ARG A 184 -2.25 4.02 5.03
C ARG A 184 -0.93 3.97 4.25
N GLY A 185 -0.84 4.78 3.20
CA GLY A 185 0.35 4.87 2.35
C GLY A 185 0.44 3.81 1.26
N GLN A 186 -0.47 2.83 1.22
CA GLN A 186 -0.55 1.88 0.11
C GLN A 186 -1.02 2.57 -1.17
N PHE A 187 -0.63 2.01 -2.31
CA PHE A 187 -1.05 2.43 -3.64
C PHE A 187 -1.29 1.22 -4.55
N PHE A 188 -2.07 1.42 -5.62
CA PHE A 188 -2.41 0.35 -6.55
C PHE A 188 -1.22 -0.07 -7.41
N ARG A 189 -1.10 -1.37 -7.58
CA ARG A 189 -0.21 -2.03 -8.55
C ARG A 189 -0.97 -3.07 -9.34
N MET A 190 -0.74 -3.11 -10.64
CA MET A 190 -1.33 -4.10 -11.54
C MET A 190 -0.25 -5.09 -11.98
N TYR A 191 -0.68 -6.33 -12.22
CA TYR A 191 0.25 -7.39 -12.57
C TYR A 191 -0.38 -8.39 -13.55
N LEU A 192 0.37 -8.72 -14.59
CA LEU A 192 -0.02 -9.71 -15.60
C LEU A 192 0.88 -10.95 -15.50
N PRO A 193 0.50 -11.98 -14.74
CA PRO A 193 1.38 -13.10 -14.42
C PRO A 193 1.73 -14.00 -15.62
N THR A 194 0.92 -13.98 -16.66
CA THR A 194 1.07 -14.87 -17.82
C THR A 194 1.66 -14.20 -19.06
N MET A 195 2.01 -12.92 -18.97
CA MET A 195 2.58 -12.21 -20.12
C MET A 195 4.07 -12.48 -20.27
N PRO A 196 4.61 -12.46 -21.49
CA PRO A 196 6.04 -12.62 -21.71
C PRO A 196 6.81 -11.49 -21.02
N VAL A 197 7.94 -11.87 -20.44
CA VAL A 197 8.87 -10.90 -19.83
C VAL A 197 9.49 -10.05 -20.93
N ILE A 198 9.25 -8.75 -20.89
CA ILE A 198 9.92 -7.80 -21.75
C ILE A 198 11.23 -7.39 -21.06
N ARG A 199 12.35 -7.86 -21.57
CA ARG A 199 13.68 -7.58 -20.98
C ARG A 199 14.18 -6.21 -21.40
N PHE A 200 14.64 -5.43 -20.42
CA PHE A 200 15.25 -4.11 -20.62
C PHE A 200 16.72 -4.13 -21.06
N ASP A 201 17.36 -5.27 -20.99
CA ASP A 201 18.75 -5.47 -21.38
C ASP A 201 18.95 -5.59 -22.89
N SER A 202 17.88 -5.49 -23.68
CA SER A 202 17.96 -5.45 -25.13
C SER A 202 18.25 -4.01 -25.58
N PRO A 203 19.40 -3.73 -26.18
CA PRO A 203 19.76 -2.38 -26.64
C PRO A 203 18.73 -1.77 -27.59
N ASP A 204 18.02 -2.59 -28.33
CA ASP A 204 17.00 -2.22 -29.30
C ASP A 204 15.69 -1.71 -28.68
N LEU A 205 15.53 -1.82 -27.35
CA LEU A 205 14.31 -1.42 -26.64
C LEU A 205 14.39 -0.03 -26.01
N TRP A 206 15.59 0.57 -25.97
CA TRP A 206 15.79 1.92 -25.45
C TRP A 206 15.50 2.96 -26.51
N GLY A 207 14.40 3.69 -26.35
CA GLY A 207 14.09 4.86 -27.17
C GLY A 207 13.16 4.62 -28.35
N THR A 208 12.71 3.41 -28.60
CA THR A 208 11.64 3.14 -29.58
C THR A 208 10.29 3.05 -28.87
N GLN A 209 9.27 3.71 -29.42
CA GLN A 209 7.88 3.46 -29.04
C GLN A 209 7.62 1.96 -29.11
N SER A 210 6.91 1.42 -28.12
CA SER A 210 6.60 0.00 -28.06
C SER A 210 6.11 -0.53 -29.40
N GLN A 211 6.87 -1.43 -29.99
CA GLN A 211 6.43 -2.21 -31.14
C GLN A 211 5.65 -3.47 -30.73
N TYR A 212 5.42 -3.64 -29.44
CA TYR A 212 4.65 -4.78 -28.95
C TYR A 212 3.20 -4.65 -29.37
N THR A 213 2.78 -5.53 -30.26
CA THR A 213 1.41 -5.61 -30.78
C THR A 213 0.61 -6.76 -30.18
N GLY A 214 1.20 -7.48 -29.23
CA GLY A 214 0.59 -8.62 -28.59
C GLY A 214 -0.50 -8.24 -27.58
N PRO A 215 -1.07 -9.25 -26.92
CA PRO A 215 -2.17 -9.06 -25.99
C PRO A 215 -1.79 -8.26 -24.75
N GLY A 216 -2.78 -7.62 -24.14
CA GLY A 216 -2.64 -6.85 -22.90
C GLY A 216 -3.97 -6.63 -22.20
N VAL A 217 -3.93 -6.00 -21.04
CA VAL A 217 -5.11 -5.54 -20.31
C VAL A 217 -5.13 -4.03 -20.27
N LEU A 218 -6.18 -3.44 -20.81
CA LEU A 218 -6.41 -2.01 -20.72
C LEU A 218 -7.21 -1.69 -19.48
N VAL A 219 -6.64 -0.84 -18.62
CA VAL A 219 -7.32 -0.29 -17.43
C VAL A 219 -7.80 1.11 -17.78
N GLN A 220 -9.12 1.30 -17.74
CA GLN A 220 -9.76 2.58 -18.02
C GLN A 220 -9.70 3.51 -16.81
N TRP A 221 -10.17 3.00 -15.67
CA TRP A 221 -10.22 3.73 -14.41
C TRP A 221 -10.24 2.80 -13.21
N ILE A 222 -9.90 3.36 -12.06
CA ILE A 222 -10.08 2.75 -10.75
C ILE A 222 -10.91 3.73 -9.91
N GLU A 223 -11.95 3.22 -9.25
CA GLU A 223 -12.75 3.98 -8.30
C GLU A 223 -12.48 3.43 -6.90
N VAL A 224 -12.23 4.31 -5.95
CA VAL A 224 -11.96 3.97 -4.56
C VAL A 224 -12.90 4.79 -3.70
N GLU A 225 -13.74 4.11 -2.90
CA GLU A 225 -14.63 4.73 -1.94
C GLU A 225 -14.20 4.37 -0.52
N GLY A 226 -13.99 5.36 0.33
CA GLY A 226 -13.60 5.15 1.73
C GLY A 226 -13.03 6.42 2.38
N PRO A 227 -12.54 6.31 3.61
CA PRO A 227 -12.61 5.13 4.49
C PRO A 227 -14.07 4.78 4.85
N LEU A 228 -14.38 3.48 4.89
CA LEU A 228 -15.67 2.97 5.34
C LEU A 228 -15.56 2.62 6.82
N LEU A 229 -15.94 3.53 7.69
CA LEU A 229 -15.78 3.41 9.13
C LEU A 229 -17.12 3.08 9.77
N GLU A 230 -17.24 1.93 10.43
CA GLU A 230 -18.41 1.52 11.20
C GLU A 230 -18.53 2.32 12.50
N GLN A 231 -17.39 2.55 13.15
CA GLN A 231 -17.27 3.39 14.35
C GLN A 231 -16.04 4.29 14.26
N TRP A 232 -16.01 5.34 15.08
CA TRP A 232 -14.87 6.23 15.21
C TRP A 232 -14.73 6.69 16.66
N PRO A 233 -13.52 6.70 17.24
CA PRO A 233 -12.26 6.16 16.69
C PRO A 233 -12.34 4.66 16.43
N PRO A 234 -11.45 4.12 15.57
CA PRO A 234 -11.50 2.71 15.15
C PRO A 234 -11.12 1.73 16.25
#